data_368892bb484dea3a311e51549e611c03
#
_entry.id   368892bb484dea3a311e51549e611c03
#
_cell.length_a   1.000
_cell.length_b   1.000
_cell.length_c   1.000
_cell.angle_alpha   90.00
_cell.angle_beta   90.00
_cell.angle_gamma   90.00
#
_symmetry.space_group_name_H-M   'P 1'
#
loop_
_entity.id
_entity.type
_entity.pdbx_description
1 polymer ?
#
loop_
_entity_poly.entity_id
_entity_poly.type
_entity_poly.pdbx_seq_one_letter_code
_entity_poly.pdbx_strand_id
1 'polypeptide(L)' 'METSQLIQAASSIASAMAASRYGKFGGMEDERIADIAVIAVRIARAIEAEAIKHV' A
#
# COMPACT_ATOMS: atom_id res chain seq x y z
N MET A 1 -4.08 12.86 6.28
CA MET A 1 -2.91 12.64 5.38
C MET A 1 -3.23 13.27 4.03
N GLU A 2 -2.31 14.04 3.50
CA GLU A 2 -2.48 14.59 2.16
C GLU A 2 -2.40 13.49 1.12
N THR A 3 -3.01 13.74 -0.05
CA THR A 3 -3.02 12.74 -1.13
C THR A 3 -1.62 12.29 -1.53
N SER A 4 -0.67 13.22 -1.64
CA SER A 4 0.71 12.86 -2.00
C SER A 4 1.36 11.98 -0.94
N GLN A 5 1.11 12.25 0.33
CA GLN A 5 1.63 11.44 1.43
C GLN A 5 0.99 10.06 1.42
N LEU A 6 -0.30 10.00 1.15
CA LEU A 6 -1.01 8.72 1.05
C LEU A 6 -0.46 7.87 -0.08
N ILE A 7 -0.20 8.47 -1.24
CA ILE A 7 0.37 7.76 -2.38
C ILE A 7 1.76 7.23 -2.05
N GLN A 8 2.60 8.02 -1.39
CA GLN A 8 3.94 7.59 -1.00
C GLN A 8 3.88 6.43 -0.01
N ALA A 9 3.03 6.53 1.01
CA ALA A 9 2.87 5.46 1.99
C ALA A 9 2.34 4.19 1.35
N ALA A 10 1.32 4.30 0.51
CA ALA A 10 0.74 3.16 -0.17
C ALA A 10 1.73 2.52 -1.14
N SER A 11 2.54 3.33 -1.82
CA SER A 11 3.57 2.81 -2.74
C SER A 11 4.63 2.00 -2.00
N SER A 12 5.05 2.46 -0.82
CA SER A 12 6.01 1.71 0.01
C SER A 12 5.42 0.38 0.47
N ILE A 13 4.18 0.39 0.91
CA ILE A 13 3.48 -0.82 1.35
C ILE A 13 3.31 -1.79 0.19
N ALA A 14 2.90 -1.30 -0.97
CA ALA A 14 2.72 -2.13 -2.15
C ALA A 14 4.03 -2.76 -2.60
N SER A 15 5.13 -2.02 -2.56
CA SER A 15 6.46 -2.53 -2.90
C SER A 15 6.88 -3.65 -1.96
N ALA A 16 6.66 -3.46 -0.66
CA ALA A 16 6.98 -4.48 0.34
C ALA A 16 6.14 -5.74 0.14
N MET A 17 4.86 -5.59 -0.14
CA MET A 17 3.96 -6.71 -0.41
C MET A 17 4.40 -7.49 -1.65
N ALA A 18 4.71 -6.78 -2.72
CA ALA A 18 5.15 -7.42 -3.96
C ALA A 18 6.46 -8.17 -3.75
N ALA A 19 7.41 -7.57 -3.06
CA ALA A 19 8.72 -8.18 -2.82
C ALA A 19 8.60 -9.44 -1.96
N SER A 20 7.74 -9.42 -0.93
CA SER A 20 7.64 -10.55 -0.02
C SER A 20 6.79 -11.70 -0.57
N ARG A 21 5.80 -11.40 -1.40
CA ARG A 21 4.81 -12.39 -1.82
C ARG A 21 4.95 -12.84 -3.26
N TYR A 22 5.30 -11.93 -4.13
CA TYR A 22 5.29 -12.17 -5.57
C TYR A 22 6.67 -12.02 -6.22
N GLY A 23 7.65 -11.61 -5.46
CA GLY A 23 9.00 -11.38 -5.93
C GLY A 23 9.16 -10.08 -6.68
N LYS A 24 8.38 -9.85 -7.70
CA LYS A 24 8.46 -8.61 -8.48
C LYS A 24 7.19 -8.39 -9.29
N PHE A 25 6.92 -7.14 -9.62
CA PHE A 25 5.72 -6.77 -10.34
C PHE A 25 5.65 -7.32 -11.76
N GLY A 26 6.77 -7.51 -12.40
CA GLY A 26 6.81 -7.95 -13.79
C GLY A 26 6.16 -9.30 -14.07
N GLY A 27 5.96 -10.12 -13.07
CA GLY A 27 5.31 -11.40 -13.21
C GLY A 27 3.84 -11.41 -12.81
N MET A 28 3.26 -10.25 -12.51
CA MET A 28 1.91 -10.15 -11.97
C MET A 28 0.91 -9.73 -13.03
N GLU A 29 -0.31 -10.28 -12.94
CA GLU A 29 -1.42 -9.85 -13.75
C GLU A 29 -1.95 -8.50 -13.25
N ASP A 30 -2.55 -7.72 -14.16
CA ASP A 30 -3.07 -6.39 -13.84
C ASP A 30 -4.07 -6.42 -12.68
N GLU A 31 -4.89 -7.46 -12.59
CA GLU A 31 -5.86 -7.61 -11.51
C GLU A 31 -5.19 -7.71 -10.15
N ARG A 32 -4.08 -8.44 -10.07
CA ARG A 32 -3.34 -8.57 -8.81
C ARG A 32 -2.64 -7.28 -8.43
N ILE A 33 -2.15 -6.56 -9.41
CA ILE A 33 -1.53 -5.24 -9.18
C ILE A 33 -2.59 -4.28 -8.63
N ALA A 34 -3.78 -4.28 -9.21
CA ALA A 34 -4.89 -3.45 -8.74
C ALA A 34 -5.29 -3.82 -7.32
N ASP A 35 -5.37 -5.10 -6.99
CA ASP A 35 -5.70 -5.57 -5.65
C ASP A 35 -4.66 -5.11 -4.62
N ILE A 36 -3.39 -5.21 -4.96
CA ILE A 36 -2.31 -4.75 -4.08
C ILE A 36 -2.43 -3.25 -3.84
N ALA A 37 -2.72 -2.48 -4.87
CA ALA A 37 -2.88 -1.03 -4.74
C ALA A 37 -4.03 -0.69 -3.79
N VAL A 38 -5.17 -1.35 -3.92
CA VAL A 38 -6.32 -1.13 -3.03
C VAL A 38 -5.96 -1.49 -1.59
N ILE A 39 -5.34 -2.63 -1.37
CA ILE A 39 -4.94 -3.08 -0.03
C ILE A 39 -3.93 -2.11 0.58
N ALA A 40 -2.95 -1.67 -0.20
CA ALA A 40 -1.93 -0.74 0.28
C ALA A 40 -2.55 0.59 0.73
N VAL A 41 -3.51 1.12 -0.02
CA VAL A 41 -4.21 2.35 0.36
C VAL A 41 -5.01 2.14 1.65
N ARG A 42 -5.70 1.02 1.78
CA ARG A 42 -6.45 0.68 3.00
C ARG A 42 -5.54 0.58 4.21
N ILE A 43 -4.39 -0.05 4.06
CA ILE A 43 -3.42 -0.16 5.16
C ILE A 43 -2.88 1.22 5.55
N ALA A 44 -2.53 2.05 4.57
CA ALA A 44 -2.02 3.38 4.84
C ALA A 44 -3.05 4.23 5.61
N ARG A 45 -4.31 4.16 5.23
CA ARG A 45 -5.38 4.88 5.93
C ARG A 45 -5.61 4.34 7.34
N ALA A 46 -5.51 3.03 7.53
CA ALA A 46 -5.64 2.42 8.83
C ALA A 46 -4.50 2.86 9.77
N ILE A 47 -3.29 2.94 9.25
CA ILE A 47 -2.13 3.43 10.00
C ILE A 47 -2.36 4.87 10.44
N GLU A 48 -2.84 5.71 9.54
CA GLU A 48 -3.15 7.10 9.86
C GLU A 48 -4.19 7.20 10.98
N ALA A 49 -5.26 6.42 10.87
CA ALA A 49 -6.34 6.42 11.86
C ALA A 49 -5.82 6.00 13.23
N GLU A 50 -4.96 4.99 13.30
CA GLU A 50 -4.36 4.56 14.57
C GLU A 50 -3.40 5.61 15.12
N ALA A 51 -2.60 6.22 14.26
CA ALA A 51 -1.66 7.26 14.69
C ALA A 51 -2.40 8.43 15.34
N ILE A 52 -3.54 8.83 14.78
CA ILE A 52 -4.34 9.92 15.31
C ILE A 52 -4.87 9.58 16.71
N LYS A 53 -5.25 8.32 16.95
CA LYS A 53 -5.74 7.89 18.25
C LYS A 53 -4.69 7.98 19.35
N HIS A 54 -3.42 7.93 19.00
CA HIS A 54 -2.32 7.88 19.94
C HIS A 54 -1.53 9.19 20.04
N VAL A 55 -2.06 10.24 19.47
CA VAL A 55 -1.43 11.58 19.54
C VAL A 55 -1.76 12.30 20.84
#